data_0b31bec12305c20ed963cad2588e054f
#
_entry.id   0b31bec12305c20ed963cad2588e054f
#
_cell.length_a   1.000
_cell.length_b   1.000
_cell.length_c   1.000
_cell.angle_alpha   90.00
_cell.angle_beta   90.00
_cell.angle_gamma   90.00
#
_symmetry.space_group_name_H-M   'P 1'
#
loop_
_entity.id
_entity.type
_entity.pdbx_description
1 polymer ?
#
loop_
_entity_poly.entity_id
_entity_poly.type
_entity_poly.pdbx_seq_one_letter_code
_entity_poly.pdbx_strand_id
1 'polypeptide(L)'
;MFVEAQFSIYPLREEKLSPAINEAVEIIKSFGLPVEEGSMSSITYGDSEKVFEAMKKVMEKVGENRHLVLIVTFSNACPVPVKGEK
;
A
#
# COMPACT_ATOMS: atom_id res chain seq x y z
N MET A 1 -0.94 14.22 -10.33
CA MET A 1 0.50 13.89 -10.47
C MET A 1 0.70 12.42 -10.20
N PHE A 2 1.66 11.84 -10.88
CA PHE A 2 2.00 10.43 -10.66
C PHE A 2 2.91 10.29 -9.44
N VAL A 3 2.59 9.34 -8.56
CA VAL A 3 3.45 9.03 -7.40
C VAL A 3 3.58 7.53 -7.26
N GLU A 4 4.66 7.14 -6.61
CA GLU A 4 4.88 5.76 -6.19
C GLU A 4 4.91 5.75 -4.67
N ALA A 5 4.30 4.71 -4.08
CA ALA A 5 4.28 4.57 -2.63
C ALA A 5 4.82 3.21 -2.24
N GLN A 6 5.79 3.21 -1.36
CA GLN A 6 6.30 1.98 -0.75
C GLN A 6 5.71 1.91 0.66
N PHE A 7 5.06 0.81 0.99
CA PHE A 7 4.38 0.75 2.27
C PHE A 7 4.63 -0.56 2.98
N SER A 8 4.64 -0.46 4.31
CA SER A 8 4.82 -1.61 5.20
C SER A 8 3.75 -1.54 6.28
N ILE A 9 3.17 -2.68 6.60
CA ILE A 9 2.05 -2.75 7.53
C ILE A 9 2.46 -3.64 8.70
N TYR A 10 2.30 -3.13 9.91
CA TYR A 10 2.69 -3.84 11.13
C TYR A 10 1.50 -3.86 12.09
N PRO A 11 0.64 -4.88 12.02
CA PRO A 11 -0.40 -5.03 13.03
C PRO A 11 0.24 -5.41 14.36
N LEU A 12 -0.18 -4.75 15.41
CA LEU A 12 0.41 -4.96 16.73
C LEU A 12 -0.37 -6.04 17.48
N ARG A 13 0.34 -6.83 18.27
CA ARG A 13 -0.26 -7.86 19.09
C ARG A 13 -0.99 -8.93 18.31
N GLU A 14 -0.52 -9.21 17.11
CA GLU A 14 -1.06 -10.29 16.27
C GLU A 14 0.08 -11.18 15.85
N GLU A 15 -0.18 -12.48 15.87
CA GLU A 15 0.85 -13.44 15.51
C GLU A 15 1.10 -13.50 14.03
N LYS A 16 0.06 -13.26 13.23
CA LYS A 16 0.18 -13.36 11.79
C LYS A 16 -0.05 -12.01 11.16
N LEU A 17 0.83 -11.66 10.21
CA LEU A 17 0.73 -10.41 9.49
C LEU A 17 -0.14 -10.51 8.24
N SER A 18 -0.26 -11.73 7.69
CA SER A 18 -0.89 -11.93 6.40
C SER A 18 -2.32 -11.40 6.30
N PRO A 19 -3.19 -11.60 7.31
CA PRO A 19 -4.56 -11.08 7.16
C PRO A 19 -4.61 -9.58 6.96
N ALA A 20 -3.81 -8.83 7.72
CA ALA A 20 -3.80 -7.37 7.58
C ALA A 20 -3.22 -6.95 6.23
N ILE A 21 -2.15 -7.62 5.80
CA ILE A 21 -1.52 -7.31 4.53
C ILE A 21 -2.47 -7.61 3.38
N ASN A 22 -3.13 -8.75 3.42
CA ASN A 22 -4.06 -9.13 2.35
C ASN A 22 -5.23 -8.16 2.27
N GLU A 23 -5.75 -7.74 3.41
CA GLU A 23 -6.84 -6.77 3.42
C GLU A 23 -6.39 -5.45 2.80
N ALA A 24 -5.19 -5.00 3.15
CA ALA A 24 -4.65 -3.75 2.60
C ALA A 24 -4.49 -3.84 1.09
N VAL A 25 -3.95 -4.95 0.61
CA VAL A 25 -3.76 -5.14 -0.83
C VAL A 25 -5.10 -5.09 -1.56
N GLU A 26 -6.13 -5.75 -1.02
CA GLU A 26 -7.45 -5.73 -1.64
C GLU A 26 -8.02 -4.32 -1.69
N ILE A 27 -7.84 -3.55 -0.63
CA ILE A 27 -8.32 -2.17 -0.60
C ILE A 27 -7.65 -1.35 -1.69
N ILE A 28 -6.31 -1.46 -1.80
CA ILE A 28 -5.57 -0.68 -2.78
C ILE A 28 -6.00 -1.06 -4.19
N LYS A 29 -6.17 -2.36 -4.44
CA LYS A 29 -6.60 -2.82 -5.76
C LYS A 29 -8.01 -2.32 -6.09
N SER A 30 -8.84 -2.13 -5.09
CA SER A 30 -10.20 -1.64 -5.33
C SER A 30 -10.20 -0.21 -5.86
N PHE A 31 -9.11 0.52 -5.70
CA PHE A 31 -8.95 1.85 -6.28
C PHE A 31 -8.41 1.79 -7.71
N GLY A 32 -8.23 0.60 -8.25
CA GLY A 32 -7.69 0.44 -9.59
C GLY A 32 -6.17 0.58 -9.64
N LEU A 33 -5.51 0.50 -8.49
CA LEU A 33 -4.07 0.66 -8.40
C LEU A 33 -3.38 -0.69 -8.38
N PRO A 34 -2.24 -0.82 -9.07
CA PRO A 34 -1.48 -2.07 -9.01
C PRO A 34 -0.73 -2.17 -7.69
N VAL A 35 -0.48 -3.40 -7.26
CA VAL A 35 0.31 -3.65 -6.06
C VAL A 35 1.35 -4.70 -6.39
N GLU A 36 2.60 -4.38 -6.07
CA GLU A 36 3.71 -5.32 -6.18
C GLU A 36 4.14 -5.66 -4.77
N GLU A 37 3.99 -6.92 -4.39
CA GLU A 37 4.31 -7.36 -3.05
C GLU A 37 5.73 -7.87 -2.98
N GLY A 38 6.52 -7.30 -2.07
CA GLY A 38 7.86 -7.75 -1.83
C GLY A 38 7.95 -8.46 -0.49
N SER A 39 9.15 -8.94 -0.18
CA SER A 39 9.34 -9.69 1.06
C SER A 39 9.34 -8.77 2.30
N MET A 40 9.67 -7.50 2.13
CA MET A 40 9.78 -6.59 3.27
C MET A 40 8.82 -5.41 3.17
N SER A 41 8.33 -5.11 2.00
CA SER A 41 7.40 -4.01 1.78
C SER A 41 6.69 -4.22 0.46
N SER A 42 5.66 -3.44 0.22
CA SER A 42 4.90 -3.51 -1.03
C SER A 42 4.92 -2.14 -1.70
N ILE A 43 4.63 -2.14 -3.00
CA ILE A 43 4.69 -0.92 -3.79
C ILE A 43 3.37 -0.77 -4.55
N THR A 44 2.84 0.45 -4.55
CA THR A 44 1.73 0.81 -5.43
C THR A 44 2.06 2.14 -6.10
N TYR A 45 1.39 2.44 -7.20
CA TYR A 45 1.67 3.67 -7.93
C TYR A 45 0.47 4.08 -8.75
N GLY A 46 0.41 5.36 -9.07
CA GLY A 46 -0.68 5.90 -9.85
C GLY A 46 -0.86 7.38 -9.56
N ASP A 47 -2.06 7.87 -9.87
CA ASP A 47 -2.37 9.27 -9.60
C ASP A 47 -2.38 9.52 -8.09
N SER A 48 -1.81 10.66 -7.69
CA SER A 48 -1.63 10.95 -6.29
C SER A 48 -2.93 10.96 -5.50
N GLU A 49 -4.01 11.46 -6.09
CA GLU A 49 -5.29 11.47 -5.36
C GLU A 49 -5.72 10.06 -4.99
N LYS A 50 -5.59 9.13 -5.94
CA LYS A 50 -5.98 7.75 -5.66
C LYS A 50 -5.04 7.08 -4.69
N VAL A 51 -3.74 7.33 -4.84
CA VAL A 51 -2.75 6.69 -3.97
C VAL A 51 -2.93 7.14 -2.53
N PHE A 52 -3.11 8.45 -2.31
CA PHE A 52 -3.31 8.95 -0.95
C PHE A 52 -4.64 8.48 -0.37
N GLU A 53 -5.70 8.45 -1.17
CA GLU A 53 -6.99 7.95 -0.69
C GLU A 53 -6.91 6.47 -0.33
N ALA A 54 -6.18 5.70 -1.13
CA ALA A 54 -6.03 4.28 -0.85
C ALA A 54 -5.30 4.06 0.47
N MET A 55 -4.24 4.85 0.73
CA MET A 55 -3.50 4.73 1.98
C MET A 55 -4.37 5.12 3.17
N LYS A 56 -5.18 6.17 3.01
CA LYS A 56 -6.12 6.57 4.05
C LYS A 56 -7.10 5.44 4.35
N LYS A 57 -7.66 4.84 3.31
CA LYS A 57 -8.62 3.76 3.48
C LYS A 57 -7.99 2.54 4.13
N VAL A 58 -6.73 2.25 3.78
CA VAL A 58 -6.00 1.15 4.42
C VAL A 58 -5.90 1.41 5.91
N MET A 59 -5.51 2.63 6.31
CA MET A 59 -5.38 2.94 7.72
C MET A 59 -6.71 2.80 8.45
N GLU A 60 -7.78 3.30 7.84
CA GLU A 60 -9.09 3.29 8.48
C GLU A 60 -9.70 1.89 8.57
N LYS A 61 -9.62 1.12 7.49
CA LYS A 61 -10.28 -0.18 7.44
C LYS A 61 -9.45 -1.27 8.09
N VAL A 62 -8.17 -1.34 7.77
CA VAL A 62 -7.31 -2.37 8.35
C VAL A 62 -7.12 -2.12 9.84
N GLY A 63 -7.07 -0.84 10.23
CA GLY A 63 -6.89 -0.47 11.62
C GLY A 63 -8.16 -0.41 12.44
N GLU A 64 -9.30 -0.75 11.86
CA GLU A 64 -10.59 -0.54 12.52
C GLU A 64 -10.72 -1.32 13.81
N ASN A 65 -10.27 -2.57 13.82
CA ASN A 65 -10.39 -3.46 14.97
C ASN A 65 -9.05 -3.94 15.47
N ARG A 66 -7.99 -3.20 15.21
CA ARG A 66 -6.65 -3.57 15.66
C ARG A 66 -5.78 -2.32 15.75
N HIS A 67 -4.70 -2.45 16.49
CA HIS A 67 -3.67 -1.40 16.50
C HIS A 67 -2.72 -1.67 15.34
N LEU A 68 -2.42 -0.63 14.58
CA LEU A 68 -1.71 -0.78 13.32
C LEU A 68 -0.67 0.31 13.17
N VAL A 69 0.51 -0.07 12.69
CA VAL A 69 1.52 0.88 12.24
C VAL A 69 1.61 0.75 10.73
N LEU A 70 1.43 1.86 10.04
CA LEU A 70 1.55 1.91 8.59
C LEU A 70 2.64 2.90 8.25
N ILE A 71 3.70 2.42 7.60
CA ILE A 71 4.80 3.27 7.18
C ILE A 71 4.73 3.38 5.67
N VAL A 72 4.69 4.61 5.16
CA VAL A 72 4.58 4.84 3.73
C VAL A 72 5.63 5.85 3.30
N THR A 73 6.34 5.52 2.24
CA THR A 73 7.29 6.43 1.61
C THR A 73 6.73 6.77 0.24
N PHE A 74 6.50 8.05 0.00
CA PHE A 74 5.99 8.53 -1.29
C PHE A 74 7.10 9.18 -2.10
N SER A 75 7.07 8.97 -3.41
CA SER A 75 8.00 9.62 -4.31
C SER A 75 7.30 9.98 -5.61
N ASN A 76 7.59 11.16 -6.12
CA ASN A 76 7.13 11.52 -7.47
C ASN A 76 8.29 11.49 -8.47
N ALA A 77 9.45 10.98 -8.02
CA ALA A 77 10.66 10.99 -8.85
C ALA A 77 11.00 9.63 -9.44
N CYS A 78 10.28 8.58 -9.05
CA CYS A 78 10.57 7.25 -9.56
C CYS A 78 10.07 7.09 -10.99
N PRO A 79 10.77 6.33 -11.84
CA PRO A 79 10.25 6.04 -13.17
C PRO A 79 8.94 5.27 -13.08
N VAL A 80 8.05 5.53 -14.03
CA VAL A 80 6.81 4.78 -14.09
C VAL A 80 7.14 3.32 -14.39
N PRO A 81 6.72 2.39 -13.54
CA PRO A 81 7.01 0.98 -13.80
C PRO A 81 6.13 0.52 -14.97
N VAL A 82 6.76 0.26 -16.10
CA VAL A 82 6.07 -0.23 -17.26
C VAL A 82 6.51 -1.65 -17.48
N LYS A 83 5.53 -2.55 -17.53
CA LYS A 83 5.82 -3.96 -17.65
C LYS A 83 6.61 -4.23 -18.91
N GLY A 84 7.74 -4.92 -18.75
CA GLY A 84 8.56 -5.30 -19.88
C GLY A 84 9.50 -4.25 -20.38
N GLU A 85 9.58 -3.11 -19.72
CA GLU A 85 10.40 -2.00 -20.18
C GLU A 85 11.70 -1.81 -19.41
N LYS A 86 11.98 -2.60 -18.50
CA LYS A 86 13.19 -2.36 -17.69
C LYS A 86 14.46 -2.75 -18.38
#